data_2b666cc818b656cdd2657c7c3d66b2a7
#
_entry.id   2b666cc818b656cdd2657c7c3d66b2a7
#
_cell.length_a   1.000
_cell.length_b   1.000
_cell.length_c   1.000
_cell.angle_alpha   90.00
_cell.angle_beta   90.00
_cell.angle_gamma   90.00
#
_symmetry.space_group_name_H-M   'P 1'
#
loop_
_entity.id
_entity.type
_entity.pdbx_description
1 polymer ?
#
loop_
_entity_poly.entity_id
_entity_poly.type
_entity_poly.pdbx_seq_one_letter_code
_entity_poly.pdbx_strand_id
1 'polypeptide(L)'
;LPYAYTANLGQPDEPDYDAIPRKAMEYGAEAARLIDCRTQLAHEGIAALQAGAFHISTAGVTYFNTTPLGRAVTGTMLVSAMKEDDVHIWGDGSTFKGNDIERFYRYGLLTNPSLRIYKPWLDQQFIDELGGRAEMSAFMTKEGFGYKMSAEKAYSTDSNMLGATHEAKDLEFLSSGIRIVNPIMGVAFWKDDVVVKAEEVSVTFNEGQPVALNGKEFTDPVELILEANRIGGRH
;
A
#
# COMPACT_ATOMS: atom_id res chain seq x y z
N LEU A 1 13.21 -6.82 -21.71
CA LEU A 1 13.95 -6.47 -20.49
C LEU A 1 12.96 -5.93 -19.46
N PRO A 2 13.05 -6.32 -18.18
CA PRO A 2 12.13 -5.89 -17.15
C PRO A 2 12.48 -4.48 -16.63
N TYR A 3 11.48 -3.63 -16.53
CA TYR A 3 11.53 -2.35 -15.84
C TYR A 3 10.75 -2.47 -14.53
N ALA A 4 11.32 -2.02 -13.42
CA ALA A 4 10.67 -2.06 -12.12
C ALA A 4 10.09 -0.69 -11.75
N TYR A 5 8.81 -0.66 -11.39
CA TYR A 5 8.12 0.54 -10.92
C TYR A 5 7.55 0.29 -9.54
N THR A 6 7.86 1.15 -8.60
CA THR A 6 7.31 1.10 -7.23
C THR A 6 6.67 2.43 -6.87
N ALA A 7 5.51 2.37 -6.25
CA ALA A 7 4.80 3.55 -5.77
C ALA A 7 5.24 3.90 -4.34
N ASN A 8 5.70 5.12 -4.14
CA ASN A 8 5.82 5.72 -2.81
C ASN A 8 4.47 6.33 -2.44
N LEU A 9 3.74 5.68 -1.54
CA LEU A 9 2.46 6.12 -0.99
C LEU A 9 2.60 6.65 0.45
N GLY A 10 3.83 6.91 0.91
CA GLY A 10 4.12 7.27 2.29
C GLY A 10 3.87 6.12 3.26
N GLN A 11 4.25 4.89 2.88
CA GLN A 11 4.13 3.71 3.73
C GLN A 11 4.98 3.89 5.00
N PRO A 12 4.39 3.93 6.20
CA PRO A 12 5.13 4.20 7.43
C PRO A 12 6.03 3.04 7.88
N ASP A 13 5.86 1.86 7.31
CA ASP A 13 6.64 0.66 7.56
C ASP A 13 7.77 0.42 6.54
N GLU A 14 7.99 1.34 5.58
CA GLU A 14 9.14 1.28 4.68
C GLU A 14 10.33 2.05 5.28
N PRO A 15 11.42 1.36 5.66
CA PRO A 15 12.54 1.98 6.35
C PRO A 15 13.52 2.72 5.42
N ASP A 16 13.60 2.34 4.12
CA ASP A 16 14.57 2.90 3.16
C ASP A 16 14.02 2.87 1.74
N TYR A 17 13.33 3.94 1.38
CA TYR A 17 12.80 4.13 0.03
C TYR A 17 13.88 4.15 -1.05
N ASP A 18 15.08 4.66 -0.75
CA ASP A 18 16.19 4.74 -1.72
C ASP A 18 16.79 3.36 -2.01
N ALA A 19 16.61 2.40 -1.12
CA ALA A 19 17.04 1.02 -1.36
C ALA A 19 16.16 0.30 -2.40
N ILE A 20 14.91 0.71 -2.60
CA ILE A 20 13.94 0.00 -3.43
C ILE A 20 14.41 -0.11 -4.90
N PRO A 21 14.75 0.99 -5.60
CA PRO A 21 15.27 0.89 -6.96
C PRO A 21 16.58 0.12 -7.05
N ARG A 22 17.48 0.30 -6.09
CA ARG A 22 18.76 -0.45 -6.06
C ARG A 22 18.55 -1.95 -5.99
N LYS A 23 17.68 -2.41 -5.08
CA LYS A 23 17.34 -3.84 -4.94
C LYS A 23 16.70 -4.39 -6.23
N ALA A 24 15.81 -3.63 -6.86
CA ALA A 24 15.21 -4.07 -8.13
C ALA A 24 16.29 -4.28 -9.22
N MET A 25 17.27 -3.40 -9.30
CA MET A 25 18.40 -3.55 -10.23
C MET A 25 19.28 -4.78 -9.87
N GLU A 26 19.51 -5.05 -8.59
CA GLU A 26 20.23 -6.24 -8.12
C GLU A 26 19.52 -7.54 -8.52
N TYR A 27 18.18 -7.52 -8.60
CA TYR A 27 17.37 -8.64 -9.05
C TYR A 27 17.19 -8.72 -10.59
N GLY A 28 17.92 -7.91 -11.35
CA GLY A 28 17.98 -8.00 -12.79
C GLY A 28 17.02 -7.11 -13.56
N ALA A 29 16.45 -6.09 -12.92
CA ALA A 29 15.74 -5.06 -13.66
C ALA A 29 16.74 -4.27 -14.54
N GLU A 30 16.33 -3.92 -15.76
CA GLU A 30 17.06 -3.04 -16.67
C GLU A 30 17.04 -1.59 -16.19
N ALA A 31 15.90 -1.19 -15.64
CA ALA A 31 15.71 0.09 -15.02
C ALA A 31 14.75 -0.04 -13.82
N ALA A 32 14.89 0.85 -12.85
CA ALA A 32 14.02 0.88 -11.68
C ALA A 32 13.67 2.32 -11.31
N ARG A 33 12.38 2.58 -11.09
CA ARG A 33 11.86 3.90 -10.70
C ARG A 33 10.99 3.77 -9.44
N LEU A 34 11.25 4.65 -8.47
CA LEU A 34 10.37 4.92 -7.36
C LEU A 34 9.53 6.16 -7.71
N ILE A 35 8.23 5.97 -7.88
CA ILE A 35 7.31 7.03 -8.28
C ILE A 35 6.68 7.64 -7.03
N ASP A 36 6.89 8.93 -6.81
CA ASP A 36 6.26 9.64 -5.69
C ASP A 36 4.77 9.86 -5.96
N CYS A 37 3.94 9.10 -5.30
CA CYS A 37 2.49 9.13 -5.43
C CYS A 37 1.81 9.84 -4.25
N ARG A 38 2.57 10.39 -3.30
CA ARG A 38 2.03 10.94 -2.04
C ARG A 38 1.10 12.12 -2.27
N THR A 39 1.48 13.06 -3.10
CA THR A 39 0.65 14.24 -3.39
C THR A 39 -0.68 13.85 -4.03
N GLN A 40 -0.65 12.95 -5.02
CA GLN A 40 -1.88 12.46 -5.64
C GLN A 40 -2.75 11.71 -4.62
N LEU A 41 -2.15 10.85 -3.80
CA LEU A 41 -2.87 10.12 -2.76
C LEU A 41 -3.50 11.05 -1.73
N ALA A 42 -2.82 12.13 -1.35
CA ALA A 42 -3.35 13.13 -0.43
C ALA A 42 -4.59 13.83 -1.01
N HIS A 43 -4.52 14.28 -2.26
CA HIS A 43 -5.66 14.92 -2.92
C HIS A 43 -6.87 13.98 -3.06
N GLU A 44 -6.63 12.75 -3.52
CA GLU A 44 -7.70 11.75 -3.65
C GLU A 44 -8.28 11.37 -2.28
N GLY A 45 -7.44 11.28 -1.24
CA GLY A 45 -7.86 11.02 0.14
C GLY A 45 -8.76 12.12 0.68
N ILE A 46 -8.40 13.38 0.47
CA ILE A 46 -9.23 14.53 0.89
C ILE A 46 -10.55 14.56 0.12
N ALA A 47 -10.52 14.33 -1.20
CA ALA A 47 -11.73 14.25 -2.00
C ALA A 47 -12.65 13.11 -1.53
N ALA A 48 -12.08 11.95 -1.19
CA ALA A 48 -12.84 10.82 -0.64
C ALA A 48 -13.46 11.16 0.74
N LEU A 49 -12.74 11.88 1.61
CA LEU A 49 -13.27 12.36 2.88
C LEU A 49 -14.45 13.34 2.66
N GLN A 50 -14.32 14.30 1.76
CA GLN A 50 -15.38 15.25 1.39
C GLN A 50 -16.64 14.54 0.88
N ALA A 51 -16.44 13.44 0.11
CA ALA A 51 -17.54 12.62 -0.41
C ALA A 51 -18.11 11.63 0.61
N GLY A 52 -17.55 11.53 1.82
CA GLY A 52 -17.93 10.53 2.81
C GLY A 52 -17.62 9.08 2.37
N ALA A 53 -16.69 8.90 1.45
CA ALA A 53 -16.45 7.61 0.81
C ALA A 53 -15.83 6.54 1.71
N PHE A 54 -15.27 6.94 2.87
CA PHE A 54 -14.72 6.00 3.85
C PHE A 54 -15.74 5.50 4.87
N HIS A 55 -16.98 5.99 4.84
CA HIS A 55 -18.04 5.56 5.76
C HIS A 55 -18.72 4.27 5.29
N ILE A 56 -17.96 3.17 5.26
CA ILE A 56 -18.50 1.85 4.96
C ILE A 56 -18.98 1.22 6.26
N SER A 57 -20.28 0.91 6.34
CA SER A 57 -20.84 0.18 7.48
C SER A 57 -20.96 -1.30 7.14
N THR A 58 -20.27 -2.14 7.89
CA THR A 58 -20.35 -3.61 7.79
C THR A 58 -20.75 -4.18 9.14
N ALA A 59 -21.84 -4.91 9.19
CA ALA A 59 -22.37 -5.49 10.43
C ALA A 59 -22.55 -4.49 11.59
N GLY A 60 -22.92 -3.24 11.26
CA GLY A 60 -23.12 -2.17 12.26
C GLY A 60 -21.84 -1.50 12.73
N VAL A 61 -20.68 -1.84 12.17
CA VAL A 61 -19.39 -1.23 12.50
C VAL A 61 -18.87 -0.45 11.29
N THR A 62 -18.41 0.78 11.52
CA THR A 62 -17.78 1.58 10.48
C THR A 62 -16.38 1.01 10.20
N TYR A 63 -16.11 0.75 8.94
CA TYR A 63 -14.84 0.23 8.46
C TYR A 63 -14.16 1.23 7.52
N PHE A 64 -12.94 1.63 7.88
CA PHE A 64 -12.12 2.54 7.08
C PHE A 64 -11.09 1.72 6.29
N ASN A 65 -11.30 1.55 5.00
CA ASN A 65 -10.36 0.86 4.12
C ASN A 65 -9.84 1.81 3.04
N THR A 66 -8.59 2.23 3.16
CA THR A 66 -7.91 3.12 2.22
C THR A 66 -7.15 2.37 1.12
N THR A 67 -7.01 1.04 1.24
CA THR A 67 -6.29 0.19 0.27
C THR A 67 -6.82 0.36 -1.16
N PRO A 68 -8.14 0.33 -1.45
CA PRO A 68 -8.64 0.50 -2.81
C PRO A 68 -8.21 1.82 -3.46
N LEU A 69 -8.21 2.92 -2.69
CA LEU A 69 -7.78 4.22 -3.15
C LEU A 69 -6.28 4.24 -3.45
N GLY A 70 -5.48 3.68 -2.54
CA GLY A 70 -4.04 3.50 -2.76
C GLY A 70 -3.74 2.70 -4.03
N ARG A 71 -4.51 1.64 -4.32
CA ARG A 71 -4.35 0.85 -5.56
C ARG A 71 -4.74 1.62 -6.81
N ALA A 72 -5.78 2.46 -6.74
CA ALA A 72 -6.16 3.33 -7.84
C ALA A 72 -5.04 4.31 -8.19
N VAL A 73 -4.50 5.00 -7.18
CA VAL A 73 -3.38 5.94 -7.35
C VAL A 73 -2.14 5.20 -7.87
N THR A 74 -1.78 4.05 -7.30
CA THR A 74 -0.67 3.22 -7.78
C THR A 74 -0.85 2.88 -9.27
N GLY A 75 -1.98 2.27 -9.64
CA GLY A 75 -2.24 1.82 -11.00
C GLY A 75 -2.16 2.97 -12.02
N THR A 76 -2.75 4.11 -11.72
CA THR A 76 -2.77 5.26 -12.63
C THR A 76 -1.41 5.92 -12.77
N MET A 77 -0.70 6.14 -11.65
CA MET A 77 0.59 6.83 -11.68
C MET A 77 1.72 5.96 -12.25
N LEU A 78 1.76 4.67 -11.91
CA LEU A 78 2.78 3.80 -12.49
C LEU A 78 2.57 3.60 -13.99
N VAL A 79 1.33 3.47 -14.47
CA VAL A 79 1.06 3.38 -15.91
C VAL A 79 1.40 4.69 -16.63
N SER A 80 1.22 5.84 -16.00
CA SER A 80 1.68 7.12 -16.56
C SER A 80 3.21 7.14 -16.70
N ALA A 81 3.94 6.71 -15.68
CA ALA A 81 5.40 6.60 -15.74
C ALA A 81 5.86 5.58 -16.80
N MET A 82 5.17 4.45 -16.93
CA MET A 82 5.44 3.47 -17.98
C MET A 82 5.29 4.07 -19.39
N LYS A 83 4.30 4.94 -19.60
CA LYS A 83 4.13 5.64 -20.89
C LYS A 83 5.29 6.58 -21.20
N GLU A 84 5.82 7.27 -20.19
CA GLU A 84 7.01 8.13 -20.35
C GLU A 84 8.23 7.33 -20.80
N ASP A 85 8.36 6.08 -20.32
CA ASP A 85 9.49 5.20 -20.59
C ASP A 85 9.26 4.28 -21.81
N ASP A 86 8.16 4.46 -22.55
CA ASP A 86 7.75 3.62 -23.68
C ASP A 86 7.58 2.13 -23.32
N VAL A 87 7.12 1.85 -22.10
CA VAL A 87 6.85 0.49 -21.59
C VAL A 87 5.37 0.17 -21.72
N HIS A 88 5.05 -0.94 -22.38
CA HIS A 88 3.68 -1.28 -22.81
C HIS A 88 3.09 -2.51 -22.16
N ILE A 89 3.86 -3.23 -21.33
CA ILE A 89 3.41 -4.44 -20.67
C ILE A 89 3.50 -4.23 -19.16
N TRP A 90 2.36 -4.30 -18.48
CA TRP A 90 2.26 -4.33 -17.03
C TRP A 90 2.33 -5.76 -16.53
N GLY A 91 3.19 -6.04 -15.57
CA GLY A 91 3.20 -7.28 -14.81
C GLY A 91 3.22 -6.99 -13.31
N ASP A 92 2.48 -7.76 -12.53
CA ASP A 92 2.50 -7.69 -11.07
C ASP A 92 2.21 -9.06 -10.42
N GLY A 93 2.54 -9.17 -9.13
CA GLY A 93 2.38 -10.38 -8.33
C GLY A 93 0.99 -10.58 -7.73
N SER A 94 -0.05 -9.90 -8.21
CA SER A 94 -1.42 -10.07 -7.71
C SER A 94 -1.89 -11.50 -7.85
N THR A 95 -2.43 -12.08 -6.77
CA THR A 95 -2.89 -13.45 -6.75
C THR A 95 -4.28 -13.61 -7.38
N PHE A 96 -4.55 -14.76 -7.96
CA PHE A 96 -5.80 -15.08 -8.67
C PHE A 96 -7.07 -14.83 -7.86
N LYS A 97 -7.03 -15.05 -6.55
CA LYS A 97 -8.20 -14.88 -5.66
C LYS A 97 -8.21 -13.54 -4.93
N GLY A 98 -7.19 -12.70 -5.13
CA GLY A 98 -7.09 -11.39 -4.48
C GLY A 98 -7.83 -10.30 -5.24
N ASN A 99 -8.16 -9.22 -4.53
CA ASN A 99 -8.83 -8.05 -5.13
C ASN A 99 -7.91 -7.25 -6.05
N ASP A 100 -6.60 -7.28 -5.83
CA ASP A 100 -5.65 -6.41 -6.51
C ASP A 100 -5.45 -6.79 -7.98
N ILE A 101 -5.67 -8.07 -8.33
CA ILE A 101 -5.60 -8.52 -9.73
C ILE A 101 -6.60 -7.76 -10.61
N GLU A 102 -7.81 -7.49 -10.10
CA GLU A 102 -8.83 -6.74 -10.80
C GLU A 102 -8.62 -5.23 -10.69
N ARG A 103 -8.17 -4.74 -9.54
CA ARG A 103 -7.91 -3.32 -9.30
C ARG A 103 -6.85 -2.79 -10.27
N PHE A 104 -5.69 -3.43 -10.36
CA PHE A 104 -4.60 -3.02 -11.26
C PHE A 104 -4.98 -3.18 -12.74
N TYR A 105 -5.69 -4.26 -13.09
CA TYR A 105 -6.21 -4.44 -14.44
C TYR A 105 -7.09 -3.24 -14.85
N ARG A 106 -8.08 -2.91 -14.03
CA ARG A 106 -9.04 -1.84 -14.29
C ARG A 106 -8.39 -0.47 -14.38
N TYR A 107 -7.64 -0.08 -13.36
CA TYR A 107 -7.01 1.25 -13.31
C TYR A 107 -5.90 1.40 -14.36
N GLY A 108 -5.17 0.35 -14.64
CA GLY A 108 -4.18 0.34 -15.71
C GLY A 108 -4.81 0.62 -17.08
N LEU A 109 -5.89 -0.08 -17.43
CA LEU A 109 -6.60 0.11 -18.71
C LEU A 109 -7.34 1.43 -18.79
N LEU A 110 -7.84 1.99 -17.68
CA LEU A 110 -8.41 3.34 -17.66
C LEU A 110 -7.37 4.40 -18.02
N THR A 111 -6.14 4.23 -17.57
CA THR A 111 -5.04 5.17 -17.83
C THR A 111 -4.43 4.97 -19.23
N ASN A 112 -4.32 3.73 -19.67
CA ASN A 112 -3.82 3.37 -20.98
C ASN A 112 -4.59 2.18 -21.56
N PRO A 113 -5.61 2.41 -22.41
CA PRO A 113 -6.40 1.32 -23.00
C PRO A 113 -5.58 0.36 -23.88
N SER A 114 -4.41 0.77 -24.33
CA SER A 114 -3.49 -0.07 -25.13
C SER A 114 -2.53 -0.90 -24.30
N LEU A 115 -2.58 -0.78 -22.97
CA LEU A 115 -1.69 -1.50 -22.06
C LEU A 115 -1.93 -3.01 -22.16
N ARG A 116 -0.87 -3.76 -22.37
CA ARG A 116 -0.91 -5.22 -22.26
C ARG A 116 -0.66 -5.61 -20.80
N ILE A 117 -1.50 -6.50 -20.28
CA ILE A 117 -1.41 -6.91 -18.87
C ILE A 117 -1.03 -8.38 -18.81
N TYR A 118 0.07 -8.67 -18.13
CA TYR A 118 0.56 -10.00 -17.81
C TYR A 118 0.39 -10.29 -16.32
N LYS A 119 -0.27 -11.38 -16.01
CA LYS A 119 -0.51 -11.83 -14.65
C LYS A 119 0.14 -13.19 -14.46
N PRO A 120 1.34 -13.27 -13.85
CA PRO A 120 2.06 -14.53 -13.64
C PRO A 120 1.20 -15.62 -12.98
N TRP A 121 0.41 -15.24 -11.96
CA TRP A 121 -0.48 -16.16 -11.25
C TRP A 121 -1.72 -16.63 -12.05
N LEU A 122 -1.88 -16.22 -13.31
CA LEU A 122 -2.84 -16.77 -14.29
C LEU A 122 -2.12 -17.57 -15.39
N ASP A 123 -0.81 -17.61 -15.39
CA ASP A 123 0.00 -18.34 -16.33
C ASP A 123 0.35 -19.72 -15.75
N GLN A 124 -0.20 -20.78 -16.36
CA GLN A 124 -0.02 -22.13 -15.87
C GLN A 124 1.45 -22.57 -15.90
N GLN A 125 2.22 -22.15 -16.91
CA GLN A 125 3.64 -22.45 -16.99
C GLN A 125 4.41 -21.84 -15.82
N PHE A 126 4.11 -20.57 -15.48
CA PHE A 126 4.71 -19.91 -14.32
C PHE A 126 4.35 -20.62 -13.01
N ILE A 127 3.07 -21.04 -12.86
CA ILE A 127 2.61 -21.75 -11.67
C ILE A 127 3.27 -23.11 -11.53
N ASP A 128 3.41 -23.85 -12.61
CA ASP A 128 4.05 -25.18 -12.61
C ASP A 128 5.54 -25.11 -12.27
N GLU A 129 6.19 -24.01 -12.67
CA GLU A 129 7.64 -23.80 -12.47
C GLU A 129 7.96 -23.16 -11.11
N LEU A 130 7.15 -22.21 -10.66
CA LEU A 130 7.42 -21.38 -9.48
C LEU A 130 6.31 -21.43 -8.42
N GLY A 131 5.40 -22.35 -8.54
CA GLY A 131 4.21 -22.78 -7.80
C GLY A 131 3.81 -22.10 -6.50
N GLY A 132 4.74 -21.63 -5.69
CA GLY A 132 4.46 -21.00 -4.42
C GLY A 132 5.65 -20.23 -3.87
N ARG A 133 5.50 -19.72 -2.66
CA ARG A 133 6.56 -18.92 -2.02
C ARG A 133 7.81 -19.73 -1.72
N ALA A 134 7.68 -21.01 -1.40
CA ALA A 134 8.81 -21.89 -1.12
C ALA A 134 9.61 -22.17 -2.39
N GLU A 135 8.94 -22.46 -3.49
CA GLU A 135 9.54 -22.70 -4.80
C GLU A 135 10.22 -21.45 -5.33
N MET A 136 9.59 -20.27 -5.23
CA MET A 136 10.21 -18.99 -5.59
C MET A 136 11.46 -18.71 -4.74
N SER A 137 11.43 -18.95 -3.42
CA SER A 137 12.60 -18.80 -2.56
C SER A 137 13.74 -19.74 -2.96
N ALA A 138 13.43 -21.00 -3.28
CA ALA A 138 14.39 -21.98 -3.74
C ALA A 138 15.01 -21.56 -5.08
N PHE A 139 14.18 -21.08 -6.03
CA PHE A 139 14.64 -20.56 -7.30
C PHE A 139 15.59 -19.36 -7.11
N MET A 140 15.20 -18.35 -6.32
CA MET A 140 16.03 -17.19 -6.06
C MET A 140 17.38 -17.56 -5.44
N THR A 141 17.38 -18.50 -4.50
CA THR A 141 18.61 -19.01 -3.87
C THR A 141 19.50 -19.74 -4.89
N LYS A 142 18.91 -20.57 -5.76
CA LYS A 142 19.61 -21.28 -6.81
C LYS A 142 20.28 -20.32 -7.80
N GLU A 143 19.62 -19.26 -8.16
CA GLU A 143 20.14 -18.20 -9.06
C GLU A 143 21.11 -17.23 -8.37
N GLY A 144 21.44 -17.46 -7.09
CA GLY A 144 22.43 -16.67 -6.35
C GLY A 144 21.91 -15.38 -5.74
N PHE A 145 20.60 -15.17 -5.75
CA PHE A 145 19.98 -14.01 -5.09
C PHE A 145 19.81 -14.25 -3.59
N GLY A 146 20.22 -13.28 -2.78
CA GLY A 146 20.13 -13.34 -1.33
C GLY A 146 18.71 -13.15 -0.77
N TYR A 147 17.70 -13.73 -1.40
CA TYR A 147 16.30 -13.61 -1.01
C TYR A 147 16.00 -14.45 0.23
N LYS A 148 15.70 -13.76 1.33
CA LYS A 148 15.18 -14.42 2.54
C LYS A 148 13.73 -14.00 2.73
N MET A 149 12.81 -14.91 2.42
CA MET A 149 11.43 -14.75 2.86
C MET A 149 11.35 -14.96 4.37
N SER A 150 10.79 -13.99 5.10
CA SER A 150 10.35 -14.28 6.46
C SER A 150 9.06 -15.11 6.36
N ALA A 151 9.19 -16.43 6.57
CA ALA A 151 8.04 -17.34 6.72
C ALA A 151 7.20 -17.02 7.98
N GLU A 152 7.68 -16.12 8.82
CA GLU A 152 7.24 -15.94 10.20
C GLU A 152 6.25 -14.79 10.43
N LYS A 153 5.83 -14.04 9.39
CA LYS A 153 4.79 -13.03 9.62
C LYS A 153 3.43 -13.74 9.82
N ALA A 154 2.84 -13.52 10.99
CA ALA A 154 1.54 -14.10 11.36
C ALA A 154 0.35 -13.53 10.55
N TYR A 155 0.56 -12.45 9.81
CA TYR A 155 -0.45 -11.76 9.00
C TYR A 155 0.19 -10.97 7.85
N SER A 156 -0.63 -10.54 6.89
CA SER A 156 -0.24 -9.58 5.84
C SER A 156 -0.62 -8.16 6.23
N THR A 157 0.11 -7.19 5.71
CA THR A 157 -0.14 -5.77 5.94
C THR A 157 -0.20 -5.01 4.62
N ASP A 158 -1.15 -4.09 4.50
CA ASP A 158 -1.19 -3.05 3.49
C ASP A 158 -1.14 -1.70 4.19
N SER A 159 -0.16 -0.87 3.87
CA SER A 159 -0.01 0.45 4.46
C SER A 159 0.19 1.54 3.42
N ASN A 160 -0.28 2.72 3.73
CA ASN A 160 0.00 3.96 3.05
C ASN A 160 -0.24 5.13 4.03
N MET A 161 0.04 6.36 3.62
CA MET A 161 -0.12 7.51 4.50
C MET A 161 -1.56 7.78 4.99
N LEU A 162 -2.57 7.14 4.39
CA LEU A 162 -3.98 7.31 4.82
C LEU A 162 -4.45 6.22 5.78
N GLY A 163 -3.71 5.12 5.92
CA GLY A 163 -4.08 4.03 6.82
C GLY A 163 -3.31 2.75 6.59
N ALA A 164 -3.53 1.80 7.50
CA ALA A 164 -2.95 0.47 7.42
C ALA A 164 -4.01 -0.59 7.73
N THR A 165 -3.96 -1.72 7.02
CA THR A 165 -4.77 -2.90 7.26
C THR A 165 -3.90 -4.10 7.56
N HIS A 166 -4.42 -5.00 8.39
CA HIS A 166 -3.79 -6.27 8.72
C HIS A 166 -4.76 -7.39 8.41
N GLU A 167 -4.33 -8.39 7.63
CA GLU A 167 -5.19 -9.48 7.18
C GLU A 167 -4.43 -10.78 6.94
N ALA A 168 -5.15 -11.82 6.61
CA ALA A 168 -4.65 -13.15 6.22
C ALA A 168 -3.92 -13.94 7.33
N LYS A 169 -3.50 -15.16 7.01
CA LYS A 169 -2.77 -16.10 7.88
C LYS A 169 -3.50 -16.33 9.21
N ASP A 170 -2.84 -16.05 10.34
CA ASP A 170 -3.40 -16.31 11.67
C ASP A 170 -4.65 -15.46 11.95
N LEU A 171 -4.82 -14.32 11.30
CA LEU A 171 -6.04 -13.50 11.40
C LEU A 171 -7.27 -14.13 10.72
N GLU A 172 -7.10 -15.13 9.87
CA GLU A 172 -8.21 -15.88 9.25
C GLU A 172 -8.83 -16.91 10.22
N PHE A 173 -8.16 -17.27 11.30
CA PHE A 173 -8.69 -18.17 12.30
C PHE A 173 -9.57 -17.43 13.29
N LEU A 174 -10.81 -17.89 13.48
CA LEU A 174 -11.76 -17.29 14.44
C LEU A 174 -11.28 -17.30 15.89
N SER A 175 -10.32 -18.16 16.23
CA SER A 175 -9.69 -18.24 17.55
C SER A 175 -8.58 -17.21 17.73
N SER A 176 -8.07 -16.60 16.63
CA SER A 176 -7.04 -15.57 16.69
C SER A 176 -7.66 -14.20 16.87
N GLY A 177 -7.13 -13.41 17.79
CA GLY A 177 -7.59 -12.05 18.03
C GLY A 177 -6.59 -11.02 17.52
N ILE A 178 -7.00 -9.76 17.49
CA ILE A 178 -6.17 -8.62 17.08
C ILE A 178 -4.88 -8.47 17.90
N ARG A 179 -4.78 -9.10 19.06
CA ARG A 179 -3.61 -9.01 19.97
C ARG A 179 -2.30 -9.50 19.37
N ILE A 180 -2.34 -10.28 18.29
CA ILE A 180 -1.14 -10.69 17.55
C ILE A 180 -0.58 -9.58 16.66
N VAL A 181 -1.35 -8.53 16.39
CA VAL A 181 -0.98 -7.45 15.49
C VAL A 181 -0.01 -6.48 16.19
N ASN A 182 1.05 -6.09 15.51
CA ASN A 182 1.86 -4.94 15.85
C ASN A 182 1.37 -3.77 14.97
N PRO A 183 0.71 -2.75 15.56
CA PRO A 183 0.17 -1.65 14.77
C PRO A 183 1.29 -0.90 14.03
N ILE A 184 1.08 -0.64 12.75
CA ILE A 184 1.96 0.22 11.93
C ILE A 184 1.64 1.68 12.22
N MET A 185 0.34 1.99 12.39
CA MET A 185 -0.17 3.31 12.76
C MET A 185 -0.99 3.15 14.03
N GLY A 186 -0.84 4.09 14.97
CA GLY A 186 -1.50 4.01 16.28
C GLY A 186 -0.75 3.14 17.28
N VAL A 187 -1.41 2.85 18.39
CA VAL A 187 -0.87 2.10 19.53
C VAL A 187 -1.64 0.81 19.77
N ALA A 188 -0.99 -0.17 20.37
CA ALA A 188 -1.60 -1.44 20.76
C ALA A 188 -2.46 -1.26 22.03
N PHE A 189 -3.58 -0.57 21.92
CA PHE A 189 -4.46 -0.17 23.06
C PHE A 189 -4.95 -1.36 23.90
N TRP A 190 -4.85 -2.59 23.39
CA TRP A 190 -5.20 -3.82 24.10
C TRP A 190 -4.12 -4.36 25.03
N LYS A 191 -2.94 -3.71 25.07
CA LYS A 191 -1.85 -4.07 25.99
C LYS A 191 -1.98 -3.31 27.29
N ASP A 192 -1.75 -3.99 28.40
CA ASP A 192 -1.92 -3.43 29.77
C ASP A 192 -0.93 -2.30 30.09
N ASP A 193 0.20 -2.25 29.43
CA ASP A 193 1.26 -1.24 29.60
C ASP A 193 1.07 -0.01 28.69
N VAL A 194 0.06 -0.02 27.82
CA VAL A 194 -0.25 1.11 26.94
C VAL A 194 -1.26 2.03 27.60
N VAL A 195 -0.83 3.25 27.91
CA VAL A 195 -1.67 4.30 28.46
C VAL A 195 -1.90 5.37 27.41
N VAL A 196 -3.13 5.47 26.94
CA VAL A 196 -3.56 6.50 25.98
C VAL A 196 -4.21 7.64 26.75
N LYS A 197 -3.66 8.86 26.64
CA LYS A 197 -4.23 10.07 27.22
C LYS A 197 -5.04 10.78 26.17
N ALA A 198 -6.26 11.24 26.53
CA ALA A 198 -7.07 12.06 25.64
C ALA A 198 -6.32 13.34 25.25
N GLU A 199 -6.37 13.68 23.99
CA GLU A 199 -5.80 14.90 23.42
C GLU A 199 -6.88 15.60 22.58
N GLU A 200 -7.06 16.90 22.77
CA GLU A 200 -7.95 17.68 21.92
C GLU A 200 -7.21 18.15 20.67
N VAL A 201 -7.81 17.92 19.52
CA VAL A 201 -7.26 18.33 18.22
C VAL A 201 -8.26 19.20 17.50
N SER A 202 -7.82 20.37 17.05
CA SER A 202 -8.63 21.24 16.21
C SER A 202 -8.22 21.10 14.74
N VAL A 203 -9.20 20.94 13.86
CA VAL A 203 -9.01 20.95 12.41
C VAL A 203 -9.75 22.13 11.82
N THR A 204 -9.05 23.00 11.11
CA THR A 204 -9.66 24.10 10.37
C THR A 204 -9.93 23.68 8.94
N PHE A 205 -11.14 23.93 8.47
CA PHE A 205 -11.55 23.66 7.10
C PHE A 205 -11.81 24.97 6.34
N ASN A 206 -11.41 24.99 5.07
CA ASN A 206 -11.80 26.00 4.11
C ASN A 206 -12.47 25.31 2.92
N GLU A 207 -13.74 25.65 2.66
CA GLU A 207 -14.55 25.04 1.57
C GLU A 207 -14.54 23.49 1.60
N GLY A 208 -14.55 22.90 2.81
CA GLY A 208 -14.55 21.46 3.02
C GLY A 208 -13.17 20.78 2.90
N GLN A 209 -12.11 21.54 2.67
CA GLN A 209 -10.73 21.04 2.69
C GLN A 209 -10.07 21.33 4.03
N PRO A 210 -9.39 20.37 4.68
CA PRO A 210 -8.61 20.63 5.88
C PRO A 210 -7.39 21.48 5.51
N VAL A 211 -7.19 22.61 6.18
CA VAL A 211 -6.10 23.56 5.90
C VAL A 211 -5.22 23.82 7.10
N ALA A 212 -5.67 23.50 8.33
CA ALA A 212 -4.84 23.67 9.52
C ALA A 212 -5.15 22.61 10.59
N LEU A 213 -4.14 22.28 11.39
CA LEU A 213 -4.23 21.45 12.58
C LEU A 213 -3.69 22.21 13.79
N ASN A 214 -4.46 22.27 14.86
CA ASN A 214 -4.09 22.97 16.10
C ASN A 214 -3.58 24.39 15.86
N GLY A 215 -4.19 25.10 14.90
CA GLY A 215 -3.84 26.46 14.52
C GLY A 215 -2.61 26.60 13.61
N LYS A 216 -1.91 25.51 13.29
CA LYS A 216 -0.83 25.50 12.31
C LYS A 216 -1.42 25.28 10.91
N GLU A 217 -1.20 26.23 10.01
CA GLU A 217 -1.61 26.13 8.60
C GLU A 217 -0.66 25.26 7.79
N PHE A 218 -1.21 24.56 6.80
CA PHE A 218 -0.50 23.71 5.85
C PHE A 218 -0.91 24.07 4.42
N THR A 219 0.08 24.30 3.57
CA THR A 219 -0.11 24.48 2.13
C THR A 219 0.06 23.19 1.35
N ASP A 220 0.78 22.22 1.94
CA ASP A 220 0.99 20.89 1.38
C ASP A 220 0.05 19.89 2.10
N PRO A 221 -0.89 19.26 1.38
CA PRO A 221 -1.79 18.27 1.96
C PRO A 221 -1.07 17.02 2.46
N VAL A 222 0.10 16.67 1.91
CA VAL A 222 0.93 15.56 2.40
C VAL A 222 1.40 15.86 3.82
N GLU A 223 1.97 17.05 4.04
CA GLU A 223 2.46 17.47 5.35
C GLU A 223 1.34 17.54 6.39
N LEU A 224 0.15 18.00 5.98
CA LEU A 224 -1.03 18.02 6.86
C LEU A 224 -1.41 16.59 7.31
N ILE A 225 -1.47 15.65 6.37
CA ILE A 225 -1.82 14.25 6.67
C ILE A 225 -0.75 13.60 7.54
N LEU A 226 0.53 13.82 7.25
CA LEU A 226 1.62 13.30 8.07
C LEU A 226 1.60 13.85 9.50
N GLU A 227 1.28 15.13 9.67
CA GLU A 227 1.11 15.70 11.01
C GLU A 227 -0.11 15.13 11.72
N ALA A 228 -1.23 14.93 11.02
CA ALA A 228 -2.40 14.26 11.57
C ALA A 228 -2.08 12.82 12.02
N ASN A 229 -1.29 12.09 11.22
CA ASN A 229 -0.81 10.76 11.56
C ASN A 229 0.11 10.77 12.80
N ARG A 230 0.98 11.78 12.92
CA ARG A 230 1.85 11.94 14.08
C ARG A 230 1.04 12.18 15.37
N ILE A 231 -0.06 12.92 15.26
CA ILE A 231 -0.98 13.16 16.39
C ILE A 231 -1.77 11.88 16.69
N GLY A 232 -2.51 11.35 15.70
CA GLY A 232 -3.35 10.18 15.87
C GLY A 232 -2.58 8.90 16.22
N GLY A 233 -1.34 8.78 15.74
CA GLY A 233 -0.48 7.63 16.01
C GLY A 233 -0.02 7.48 17.47
N ARG A 234 -0.33 8.45 18.32
CA ARG A 234 -0.08 8.37 19.77
C ARG A 234 -1.24 7.76 20.55
N HIS A 235 -2.35 7.48 19.87
CA HIS A 235 -3.62 7.09 20.48
C HIS A 235 -4.16 5.73 20.03
#